data_97c886baa6d4d551c1de2ecd79fd1531
#
_entry.id   97c886baa6d4d551c1de2ecd79fd1531
#
_cell.length_a   1.000
_cell.length_b   1.000
_cell.length_c   1.000
_cell.angle_alpha   90.00
_cell.angle_beta   90.00
_cell.angle_gamma   90.00
#
_symmetry.space_group_name_H-M   'P 1'
#
loop_
_entity.id
_entity.type
_entity.pdbx_description
1 polymer ?
#
loop_
_entity_poly.entity_id
_entity_poly.type
_entity_poly.pdbx_seq_one_letter_code
_entity_poly.pdbx_strand_id
1 'polypeptide(L)'
;MKTQVQGSYGLRVKSPGGIIKREAECKNVITDLGMNRLGNTYWKAAEYIRVGTGTTAADPGDQQLVNQIAATNNRLGLATTDNSGAPLYRSRVTFTWQFALGAVVGNIAEIGVGWAGTGATLLTRSRILDISGLPTTISVLAGAILG
;
A
#
# COMPACT_ATOMS: atom_id res chain seq x y z
N MET A 1 19.61 -11.59 -17.96
CA MET A 1 19.01 -11.65 -16.62
C MET A 1 17.78 -10.75 -16.60
N LYS A 2 16.63 -11.25 -16.24
CA LYS A 2 15.42 -10.44 -16.08
C LYS A 2 15.22 -10.15 -14.59
N THR A 3 15.24 -8.89 -14.21
CA THR A 3 14.86 -8.47 -12.86
C THR A 3 13.36 -8.23 -12.83
N GLN A 4 12.66 -8.90 -11.94
CA GLN A 4 11.22 -8.72 -11.75
C GLN A 4 10.98 -8.07 -10.39
N VAL A 5 10.23 -6.97 -10.41
CA VAL A 5 9.78 -6.27 -9.20
C VAL A 5 8.29 -6.58 -9.01
N GLN A 6 7.93 -7.05 -7.84
CA GLN A 6 6.55 -7.34 -7.46
C GLN A 6 6.29 -6.76 -6.08
N GLY A 7 5.04 -6.41 -5.82
CA GLY A 7 4.61 -5.97 -4.50
C GLY A 7 3.21 -6.46 -4.17
N SER A 8 2.89 -6.45 -2.89
CA SER A 8 1.56 -6.71 -2.37
C SER A 8 1.30 -5.83 -1.15
N TYR A 9 0.03 -5.59 -0.87
CA TYR A 9 -0.44 -4.91 0.32
C TYR A 9 -1.22 -5.86 1.21
N GLY A 10 -0.98 -5.77 2.51
CA GLY A 10 -1.88 -6.28 3.51
C GLY A 10 -2.49 -5.09 4.28
N LEU A 11 -3.81 -5.07 4.44
CA LEU A 11 -4.50 -4.06 5.24
C LEU A 11 -5.18 -4.73 6.42
N ARG A 12 -5.11 -4.07 7.58
CA ARG A 12 -5.75 -4.50 8.80
C ARG A 12 -6.51 -3.36 9.45
N VAL A 13 -7.77 -3.61 9.78
CA VAL A 13 -8.57 -2.70 10.59
C VAL A 13 -8.61 -3.23 12.01
N LYS A 14 -8.12 -2.44 12.96
CA LYS A 14 -8.07 -2.78 14.37
C LYS A 14 -9.04 -1.93 15.17
N SER A 15 -9.67 -2.53 16.18
CA SER A 15 -10.36 -1.77 17.23
C SER A 15 -9.36 -1.03 18.11
N PRO A 16 -9.76 -0.03 18.91
CA PRO A 16 -8.88 0.64 19.88
C PRO A 16 -8.17 -0.33 20.84
N GLY A 17 -8.75 -1.48 21.13
CA GLY A 17 -8.15 -2.55 21.94
C GLY A 17 -7.15 -3.44 21.19
N GLY A 18 -6.82 -3.14 19.93
CA GLY A 18 -5.86 -3.89 19.12
C GLY A 18 -6.42 -5.16 18.49
N ILE A 19 -7.72 -5.45 18.60
CA ILE A 19 -8.37 -6.60 17.98
C ILE A 19 -8.52 -6.36 16.48
N ILE A 20 -8.00 -7.27 15.66
CA ILE A 20 -8.14 -7.20 14.20
C ILE A 20 -9.58 -7.55 13.82
N LYS A 21 -10.26 -6.62 13.16
CA LYS A 21 -11.65 -6.81 12.72
C LYS A 21 -11.76 -7.21 11.25
N ARG A 22 -10.82 -6.78 10.41
CA ARG A 22 -10.82 -7.06 8.97
C ARG A 22 -9.40 -7.08 8.45
N GLU A 23 -9.18 -7.94 7.46
CA GLU A 23 -7.94 -8.03 6.70
C GLU A 23 -8.24 -8.13 5.21
N ALA A 24 -7.37 -7.56 4.40
CA ALA A 24 -7.34 -7.76 2.96
C ALA A 24 -5.89 -7.85 2.50
N GLU A 25 -5.67 -8.64 1.47
CA GLU A 25 -4.38 -8.74 0.79
C GLU A 25 -4.61 -8.59 -0.72
N CYS A 26 -3.84 -7.74 -1.36
CA CYS A 26 -3.94 -7.52 -2.80
C CYS A 26 -2.56 -7.30 -3.43
N LYS A 27 -2.41 -7.78 -4.67
CA LYS A 27 -1.24 -7.48 -5.48
C LYS A 27 -1.32 -6.04 -5.98
N ASN A 28 -0.19 -5.36 -6.04
CA ASN A 28 -0.12 -4.01 -6.53
C ASN A 28 0.36 -3.94 -7.99
N VAL A 29 0.01 -2.86 -8.65
CA VAL A 29 0.60 -2.43 -9.93
C VAL A 29 1.71 -1.44 -9.60
N ILE A 30 2.90 -1.68 -10.13
CA ILE A 30 4.01 -0.70 -10.06
C ILE A 30 3.79 0.29 -11.19
N THR A 31 3.76 1.57 -10.85
CA THR A 31 3.53 2.64 -11.83
C THR A 31 4.78 2.93 -12.65
N ASP A 32 4.62 3.52 -13.83
CA ASP A 32 5.75 3.98 -14.65
C ASP A 32 6.58 5.03 -13.92
N LEU A 33 5.94 5.93 -13.18
CA LEU A 33 6.63 6.87 -12.29
C LEU A 33 7.42 6.16 -11.21
N GLY A 34 6.86 5.10 -10.63
CA GLY A 34 7.51 4.27 -9.62
C GLY A 34 8.75 3.57 -10.16
N MET A 35 8.67 3.00 -11.36
CA MET A 35 9.81 2.36 -12.01
C MET A 35 10.93 3.37 -12.29
N ASN A 36 10.59 4.56 -12.77
CA ASN A 36 11.58 5.63 -12.97
C ASN A 36 12.21 6.07 -11.65
N ARG A 37 11.43 6.15 -10.59
CA ARG A 37 11.93 6.52 -9.25
C ARG A 37 12.87 5.47 -8.68
N LEU A 38 12.55 4.19 -8.82
CA LEU A 38 13.42 3.08 -8.39
C LEU A 38 14.78 3.11 -9.11
N GLY A 39 14.80 3.49 -10.38
CA GLY A 39 16.05 3.67 -11.13
C GLY A 39 16.93 4.81 -10.62
N ASN A 40 16.35 5.85 -10.03
CA ASN A 40 17.07 7.06 -9.62
C ASN A 40 17.33 7.16 -8.11
N THR A 41 16.40 6.72 -7.26
CA THR A 41 16.50 6.94 -5.80
C THR A 41 15.71 5.86 -5.04
N TYR A 42 16.07 4.62 -5.22
CA TYR A 42 15.32 3.44 -4.79
C TYR A 42 14.89 3.41 -3.31
N TRP A 43 15.71 3.87 -2.38
CA TRP A 43 15.46 3.72 -0.95
C TRP A 43 14.46 4.74 -0.36
N LYS A 44 14.17 5.82 -1.08
CA LYS A 44 13.14 6.81 -0.70
C LYS A 44 11.85 6.69 -1.51
N ALA A 45 11.70 5.65 -2.30
CA ALA A 45 10.52 5.52 -3.16
C ALA A 45 9.25 5.14 -2.37
N ALA A 46 9.37 4.48 -1.23
CA ALA A 46 8.26 3.95 -0.42
C ALA A 46 8.21 4.62 0.96
N GLU A 47 7.96 5.92 1.01
CA GLU A 47 7.90 6.66 2.28
C GLU A 47 6.48 6.75 2.86
N TYR A 48 5.49 6.94 2.01
CA TYR A 48 4.10 7.14 2.41
C TYR A 48 3.22 6.01 1.93
N ILE A 49 2.30 5.56 2.80
CA ILE A 49 1.14 4.79 2.37
C ILE A 49 -0.06 5.74 2.25
N ARG A 50 -0.87 5.51 1.23
CA ARG A 50 -2.06 6.31 0.90
C ARG A 50 -3.25 5.41 0.73
N VAL A 51 -4.41 5.87 1.14
CA VAL A 51 -5.68 5.16 0.95
C VAL A 51 -6.73 6.08 0.37
N GLY A 52 -7.66 5.50 -0.35
CA GLY A 52 -8.71 6.23 -1.03
C GLY A 52 -9.95 5.41 -1.29
N THR A 53 -10.94 6.07 -1.86
CA THR A 53 -12.24 5.49 -2.19
C THR A 53 -12.43 5.28 -3.70
N GLY A 54 -11.40 5.51 -4.50
CA GLY A 54 -11.45 5.33 -5.95
C GLY A 54 -11.66 3.87 -6.34
N THR A 55 -12.49 3.64 -7.36
CA THR A 55 -12.92 2.31 -7.78
C THR A 55 -12.38 1.88 -9.15
N THR A 56 -11.61 2.74 -9.81
CA THR A 56 -10.98 2.42 -11.10
C THR A 56 -9.87 1.39 -10.92
N ALA A 57 -9.75 0.46 -11.84
CA ALA A 57 -8.65 -0.52 -11.84
C ALA A 57 -7.29 0.19 -11.84
N ALA A 58 -6.30 -0.41 -11.19
CA ALA A 58 -4.95 0.12 -11.19
C ALA A 58 -4.29 -0.06 -12.57
N ASP A 59 -3.59 0.98 -13.00
CA ASP A 59 -2.91 1.04 -14.30
C ASP A 59 -1.45 1.51 -14.10
N PRO A 60 -0.49 1.02 -14.91
CA PRO A 60 0.89 1.50 -14.84
C PRO A 60 1.04 3.00 -15.06
N GLY A 61 0.13 3.64 -15.79
CA GLY A 61 0.11 5.09 -16.01
C GLY A 61 -0.39 5.91 -14.82
N ASP A 62 -0.85 5.29 -13.76
CA ASP A 62 -1.36 6.00 -12.57
C ASP A 62 -0.24 6.80 -11.88
N GLN A 63 -0.51 8.05 -11.62
CA GLN A 63 0.43 8.96 -10.97
C GLN A 63 0.04 9.26 -9.51
N GLN A 64 -1.24 9.09 -9.19
CA GLN A 64 -1.84 9.32 -7.89
C GLN A 64 -3.05 8.41 -7.69
N LEU A 65 -3.59 8.33 -6.48
CA LEU A 65 -4.86 7.67 -6.22
C LEU A 65 -6.00 8.44 -6.92
N VAL A 66 -7.06 7.72 -7.31
CA VAL A 66 -8.21 8.33 -7.98
C VAL A 66 -8.95 9.27 -7.02
N ASN A 67 -9.16 8.84 -5.79
CA ASN A 67 -9.81 9.65 -4.75
C ASN A 67 -9.16 9.41 -3.39
N GLN A 68 -8.00 10.02 -3.18
CA GLN A 68 -7.26 9.90 -1.93
C GLN A 68 -8.00 10.56 -0.78
N ILE A 69 -8.11 9.89 0.35
CA ILE A 69 -8.70 10.43 1.59
C ILE A 69 -7.68 10.60 2.71
N ALA A 70 -6.63 9.79 2.75
CA ALA A 70 -5.59 9.90 3.77
C ALA A 70 -4.24 9.39 3.27
N ALA A 71 -3.18 9.85 3.92
CA ALA A 71 -1.82 9.36 3.77
C ALA A 71 -1.10 9.38 5.12
N THR A 72 -0.14 8.49 5.30
CA THR A 72 0.74 8.51 6.47
C THR A 72 2.13 8.02 6.12
N ASN A 73 3.14 8.54 6.79
CA ASN A 73 4.51 8.02 6.80
C ASN A 73 4.90 7.44 8.18
N ASN A 74 3.93 7.27 9.07
CA ASN A 74 4.17 6.66 10.38
C ASN A 74 4.44 5.18 10.23
N ARG A 75 5.71 4.81 10.21
CA ARG A 75 6.18 3.42 10.15
C ARG A 75 6.23 2.80 11.53
N LEU A 76 5.74 1.55 11.63
CA LEU A 76 5.87 0.73 12.82
C LEU A 76 7.15 -0.10 12.73
N GLY A 77 8.15 0.27 13.53
CA GLY A 77 9.42 -0.44 13.58
C GLY A 77 10.30 -0.23 12.34
N LEU A 78 11.33 -1.06 12.24
CA LEU A 78 12.23 -1.07 11.10
C LEU A 78 11.68 -1.97 9.99
N ALA A 79 12.04 -1.66 8.76
CA ALA A 79 11.79 -2.55 7.63
C ALA A 79 12.43 -3.92 7.87
N THR A 80 11.70 -4.97 7.62
CA THR A 80 12.23 -6.34 7.65
C THR A 80 12.68 -6.75 6.25
N THR A 81 13.86 -7.36 6.17
CA THR A 81 14.41 -7.86 4.90
C THR A 81 14.53 -9.37 4.98
N ASP A 82 13.98 -10.05 4.00
CA ASP A 82 14.14 -11.49 3.82
C ASP A 82 14.89 -11.75 2.50
N ASN A 83 16.07 -12.30 2.62
CA ASN A 83 16.93 -12.69 1.51
C ASN A 83 16.96 -14.21 1.31
N SER A 84 16.05 -14.94 1.93
CA SER A 84 15.92 -16.38 1.76
C SER A 84 15.40 -16.70 0.37
N GLY A 85 15.93 -17.70 -0.28
CA GLY A 85 15.37 -18.18 -1.53
C GLY A 85 16.38 -18.50 -2.62
N ALA A 86 17.49 -19.14 -2.28
CA ALA A 86 18.22 -19.90 -3.28
C ALA A 86 17.28 -20.95 -3.91
N PRO A 87 17.25 -21.14 -5.24
CA PRO A 87 18.22 -20.60 -6.20
C PRO A 87 17.83 -19.26 -6.86
N LEU A 88 16.72 -18.65 -6.49
CA LEU A 88 16.15 -17.49 -7.22
C LEU A 88 16.61 -16.13 -6.72
N TYR A 89 17.47 -16.06 -5.71
CA TYR A 89 18.00 -14.79 -5.15
C TYR A 89 16.93 -13.70 -5.01
N ARG A 90 15.93 -13.95 -4.17
CA ARG A 90 14.88 -12.98 -3.87
C ARG A 90 15.30 -12.10 -2.70
N SER A 91 15.13 -10.80 -2.88
CA SER A 91 15.13 -9.88 -1.76
C SER A 91 13.71 -9.35 -1.56
N ARG A 92 13.16 -9.52 -0.36
CA ARG A 92 11.87 -8.98 0.05
C ARG A 92 12.08 -7.98 1.16
N VAL A 93 11.53 -6.80 0.98
CA VAL A 93 11.47 -5.78 2.02
C VAL A 93 10.02 -5.56 2.41
N THR A 94 9.74 -5.64 3.71
CA THR A 94 8.41 -5.39 4.26
C THR A 94 8.44 -4.13 5.09
N PHE A 95 7.54 -3.20 4.77
CA PHE A 95 7.27 -2.00 5.54
C PHE A 95 5.89 -2.10 6.18
N THR A 96 5.76 -1.61 7.39
CA THR A 96 4.47 -1.52 8.08
C THR A 96 4.21 -0.06 8.45
N TRP A 97 3.03 0.42 8.11
CA TRP A 97 2.56 1.76 8.47
C TRP A 97 1.28 1.66 9.30
N GLN A 98 1.02 2.68 10.06
CA GLN A 98 -0.22 2.81 10.80
C GLN A 98 -0.76 4.24 10.69
N PHE A 99 -2.03 4.35 10.36
CA PHE A 99 -2.74 5.62 10.43
C PHE A 99 -3.08 5.95 11.88
N ALA A 100 -3.07 7.23 12.20
CA ALA A 100 -3.56 7.69 13.50
C ALA A 100 -5.06 7.34 13.67
N LEU A 101 -5.48 7.18 14.90
CA LEU A 101 -6.88 6.96 15.23
C LEU A 101 -7.76 8.05 14.62
N GLY A 102 -8.80 7.65 13.89
CA GLY A 102 -9.73 8.58 13.23
C GLY A 102 -9.20 9.27 11.97
N ALA A 103 -7.95 9.03 11.57
CA ALA A 103 -7.40 9.62 10.35
C ALA A 103 -8.01 9.03 9.07
N VAL A 104 -8.52 7.81 9.14
CA VAL A 104 -9.19 7.13 8.04
C VAL A 104 -10.58 6.70 8.52
N VAL A 105 -11.60 7.18 7.83
CA VAL A 105 -13.00 6.80 8.08
C VAL A 105 -13.69 6.65 6.73
N GLY A 106 -14.44 5.55 6.56
CA GLY A 106 -15.19 5.29 5.34
C GLY A 106 -14.85 3.96 4.68
N ASN A 107 -15.29 3.80 3.46
CA ASN A 107 -15.09 2.58 2.67
C ASN A 107 -13.86 2.72 1.78
N ILE A 108 -12.77 2.11 2.19
CA ILE A 108 -11.50 2.13 1.47
C ILE A 108 -11.58 1.13 0.31
N ALA A 109 -11.36 1.61 -0.91
CA ALA A 109 -11.41 0.83 -2.15
C ALA A 109 -10.06 0.77 -2.88
N GLU A 110 -9.15 1.69 -2.58
CA GLU A 110 -7.83 1.75 -3.21
C GLU A 110 -6.73 2.04 -2.19
N ILE A 111 -5.52 1.59 -2.52
CA ILE A 111 -4.32 1.79 -1.72
C ILE A 111 -3.14 2.05 -2.65
N GLY A 112 -2.18 2.84 -2.19
CA GLY A 112 -0.94 3.10 -2.90
C GLY A 112 0.20 3.43 -1.96
N VAL A 113 1.40 3.29 -2.47
CA VAL A 113 2.64 3.70 -1.80
C VAL A 113 3.37 4.69 -2.69
N GLY A 114 3.96 5.69 -2.10
CA GLY A 114 4.71 6.70 -2.83
C GLY A 114 5.77 7.39 -1.98
N TRP A 115 6.49 8.31 -2.60
CA TRP A 115 7.56 9.06 -1.93
C TRP A 115 7.10 10.39 -1.33
N ALA A 116 5.84 10.76 -1.54
CA ALA A 116 5.19 11.87 -0.84
C ALA A 116 3.75 11.50 -0.50
N GLY A 117 3.13 12.25 0.39
CA GLY A 117 1.77 12.00 0.86
C GLY A 117 0.67 12.40 -0.13
N THR A 118 1.00 13.16 -1.17
CA THR A 118 0.06 13.68 -2.18
C THR A 118 0.71 13.85 -3.54
N GLY A 119 -0.10 14.14 -4.54
CA GLY A 119 0.34 14.50 -5.89
C GLY A 119 0.86 13.31 -6.71
N ALA A 120 1.48 13.62 -7.84
CA ALA A 120 2.02 12.66 -8.81
C ALA A 120 3.31 12.00 -8.31
N THR A 121 3.23 11.25 -7.21
CA THR A 121 4.37 10.66 -6.51
C THR A 121 4.14 9.20 -6.13
N LEU A 122 3.33 8.50 -6.92
CA LEU A 122 2.90 7.14 -6.64
C LEU A 122 3.90 6.12 -7.19
N LEU A 123 4.43 5.28 -6.31
CA LEU A 123 5.28 4.14 -6.67
C LEU A 123 4.43 2.96 -7.14
N THR A 124 3.39 2.66 -6.39
CA THR A 124 2.51 1.51 -6.64
C THR A 124 1.07 1.85 -6.30
N ARG A 125 0.13 1.17 -6.97
CA ARG A 125 -1.30 1.27 -6.69
C ARG A 125 -1.97 -0.09 -6.76
N SER A 126 -3.01 -0.29 -5.98
CA SER A 126 -3.92 -1.43 -6.08
C SER A 126 -5.34 -1.03 -5.73
N ARG A 127 -6.31 -1.75 -6.29
CA ARG A 127 -7.64 -1.84 -5.72
C ARG A 127 -7.66 -2.85 -4.59
N ILE A 128 -8.52 -2.62 -3.62
CA ILE A 128 -8.81 -3.63 -2.60
C ILE A 128 -9.62 -4.75 -3.26
N LEU A 129 -9.12 -5.97 -3.15
CA LEU A 129 -9.74 -7.18 -3.70
C LEU A 129 -10.10 -8.12 -2.57
N ASP A 130 -11.16 -8.89 -2.76
CA ASP A 130 -11.50 -9.99 -1.88
C ASP A 130 -10.63 -11.24 -2.17
N ILE A 131 -10.87 -12.30 -1.41
CA ILE A 131 -10.15 -13.58 -1.57
C ILE A 131 -10.33 -14.21 -2.96
N SER A 132 -11.42 -13.86 -3.65
CA SER A 132 -11.72 -14.32 -5.01
C SER A 132 -11.07 -13.43 -6.09
N GLY A 133 -10.38 -12.36 -5.69
CA GLY A 133 -9.80 -11.38 -6.60
C GLY A 133 -10.80 -10.37 -7.16
N LEU A 134 -12.00 -10.30 -6.60
CA LEU A 134 -13.02 -9.32 -7.01
C LEU A 134 -12.87 -8.02 -6.23
N PRO A 135 -13.18 -6.87 -6.86
CA PRO A 135 -13.15 -5.58 -6.20
C PRO A 135 -14.08 -5.54 -4.98
N THR A 136 -13.52 -5.11 -3.86
CA THR A 136 -14.24 -4.94 -2.60
C THR A 136 -13.83 -3.66 -1.89
N THR A 137 -14.39 -3.40 -0.73
CA THR A 137 -14.02 -2.28 0.15
C THR A 137 -13.79 -2.75 1.57
N ILE A 138 -12.90 -2.06 2.26
CA ILE A 138 -12.74 -2.21 3.71
C ILE A 138 -13.38 -1.01 4.40
N SER A 139 -14.39 -1.25 5.21
CA SER A 139 -15.02 -0.21 6.02
C SER A 139 -14.18 0.06 7.27
N VAL A 140 -13.77 1.32 7.44
CA VAL A 140 -13.10 1.83 8.63
C VAL A 140 -14.04 2.77 9.34
N LEU A 141 -14.46 2.42 10.53
CA LEU A 141 -15.37 3.21 11.36
C LEU A 141 -14.59 4.23 12.21
N ALA A 142 -15.24 5.29 12.61
CA ALA A 142 -14.70 6.20 13.61
C ALA A 142 -14.30 5.41 14.88
N GLY A 143 -13.10 5.64 15.40
CA GLY A 143 -12.55 4.89 16.52
C GLY A 143 -11.83 3.59 16.15
N ALA A 144 -11.71 3.24 14.88
CA ALA A 144 -10.84 2.18 14.39
C ALA A 144 -9.50 2.70 13.87
N ILE A 145 -8.52 1.83 13.80
CA ILE A 145 -7.16 2.12 13.29
C ILE A 145 -6.93 1.27 12.04
N LEU A 146 -6.48 1.92 10.97
CA LEU A 146 -6.03 1.24 9.76
C LEU A 146 -4.50 1.07 9.80
N GLY A 147 -4.07 -0.13 9.49
CA GLY A 147 -2.64 -0.46 9.40
C GLY A 147 -2.35 -1.63 8.46
#